data_861daa92ea3c21711466335cf6214fe5
#
_entry.id   861daa92ea3c21711466335cf6214fe5
#
_cell.length_a   1.000
_cell.length_b   1.000
_cell.length_c   1.000
_cell.angle_alpha   90.00
_cell.angle_beta   90.00
_cell.angle_gamma   90.00
#
_symmetry.space_group_name_H-M   'P 1'
#
loop_
_entity.id
_entity.type
_entity.pdbx_description
1 polymer ?
#
loop_
_entity_poly.entity_id
_entity_poly.type
_entity_poly.pdbx_seq_one_letter_code
_entity_poly.pdbx_strand_id
1 'polypeptide(L)'
;MYDDSDEDRLTSAEQLTARDRHAAAEAFRSIACDEGVSDEVRLSAAEQLPAIDPRAAVQACLAIAGDRAVGDEVRLAAVELLAALDPRAAAQGCLAIASDDSVGDEVRLAAAGLL
;
A
#
# COMPACT_ATOMS: atom_id res chain seq x y z
N MET A 1 3.29 10.75 -14.65
CA MET A 1 3.47 9.76 -15.71
C MET A 1 4.13 8.53 -15.12
N TYR A 2 3.57 7.38 -15.44
CA TYR A 2 4.04 6.19 -14.93
C TYR A 2 5.25 5.64 -15.70
N ASP A 3 6.15 5.05 -14.99
CA ASP A 3 7.41 4.55 -15.55
C ASP A 3 7.27 3.07 -15.94
N ASP A 4 7.64 2.72 -17.18
CA ASP A 4 7.60 1.34 -17.65
C ASP A 4 8.45 0.41 -16.77
N SER A 5 9.52 0.93 -16.16
CA SER A 5 10.34 0.12 -15.25
C SER A 5 9.61 -0.28 -13.98
N ASP A 6 8.63 0.50 -13.53
CA ASP A 6 7.79 0.14 -12.38
C ASP A 6 6.94 -1.09 -12.71
N GLU A 7 6.35 -1.09 -13.91
CA GLU A 7 5.57 -2.23 -14.39
C GLU A 7 6.42 -3.47 -14.57
N ASP A 8 7.63 -3.30 -15.09
CA ASP A 8 8.56 -4.42 -15.25
C ASP A 8 8.92 -5.03 -13.91
N ARG A 9 9.15 -4.20 -12.90
CA ARG A 9 9.42 -4.67 -11.54
C ARG A 9 8.23 -5.46 -11.00
N LEU A 10 7.03 -4.94 -11.19
CA LEU A 10 5.81 -5.60 -10.73
C LEU A 10 5.62 -6.94 -11.43
N THR A 11 5.81 -6.99 -12.75
CA THR A 11 5.70 -8.21 -13.53
C THR A 11 6.71 -9.25 -13.07
N SER A 12 7.95 -8.84 -12.82
CA SER A 12 9.00 -9.74 -12.32
C SER A 12 8.63 -10.33 -10.98
N ALA A 13 8.08 -9.51 -10.08
CA ALA A 13 7.64 -9.98 -8.76
C ALA A 13 6.49 -10.98 -8.89
N GLU A 14 5.54 -10.72 -9.80
CA GLU A 14 4.43 -11.63 -10.06
C GLU A 14 4.91 -13.00 -10.55
N GLN A 15 5.94 -13.00 -11.40
CA GLN A 15 6.52 -14.25 -11.92
C GLN A 15 7.21 -15.05 -10.81
N LEU A 16 7.77 -14.38 -9.81
CA LEU A 16 8.42 -15.04 -8.69
C LEU A 16 7.42 -15.79 -7.80
N THR A 17 6.16 -15.35 -7.76
CA THR A 17 5.16 -15.91 -6.84
C THR A 17 5.03 -17.43 -7.02
N ALA A 18 5.11 -17.94 -8.24
CA ALA A 18 4.99 -19.37 -8.51
C ALA A 18 6.25 -20.15 -8.16
N ARG A 19 7.42 -19.49 -8.12
CA ARG A 19 8.71 -20.15 -7.92
C ARG A 19 9.21 -20.06 -6.49
N ASP A 20 9.06 -18.86 -5.90
CA ASP A 20 9.61 -18.56 -4.58
C ASP A 20 8.75 -17.49 -3.93
N ARG A 21 7.85 -17.92 -3.06
CA ARG A 21 6.91 -17.00 -2.38
C ARG A 21 7.62 -15.99 -1.51
N HIS A 22 8.71 -16.41 -0.85
CA HIS A 22 9.46 -15.49 0.02
C HIS A 22 10.12 -14.38 -0.79
N ALA A 23 10.77 -14.74 -1.90
CA ALA A 23 11.38 -13.76 -2.80
C ALA A 23 10.33 -12.84 -3.42
N ALA A 24 9.17 -13.40 -3.78
CA ALA A 24 8.06 -12.60 -4.30
C ALA A 24 7.56 -11.61 -3.26
N ALA A 25 7.39 -12.03 -2.01
CA ALA A 25 6.94 -11.15 -0.93
C ALA A 25 7.92 -9.99 -0.74
N GLU A 26 9.21 -10.26 -0.73
CA GLU A 26 10.22 -9.21 -0.62
C GLU A 26 10.20 -8.25 -1.80
N ALA A 27 10.03 -8.77 -3.00
CA ALA A 27 9.95 -7.95 -4.21
C ALA A 27 8.73 -7.04 -4.18
N PHE A 28 7.56 -7.56 -3.84
CA PHE A 28 6.35 -6.75 -3.74
C PHE A 28 6.46 -5.70 -2.64
N ARG A 29 7.00 -6.08 -1.48
CA ARG A 29 7.20 -5.14 -0.38
C ARG A 29 8.15 -4.02 -0.78
N SER A 30 9.23 -4.36 -1.45
CA SER A 30 10.20 -3.38 -1.95
C SER A 30 9.55 -2.37 -2.89
N ILE A 31 8.72 -2.83 -3.82
CA ILE A 31 7.99 -1.98 -4.74
C ILE A 31 7.01 -1.07 -3.99
N ALA A 32 6.22 -1.64 -3.09
CA ALA A 32 5.19 -0.91 -2.37
C ALA A 32 5.79 0.17 -1.45
N CYS A 33 6.97 -0.07 -0.91
CA CYS A 33 7.63 0.86 0.00
C CYS A 33 8.57 1.85 -0.71
N ASP A 34 8.73 1.73 -2.02
CA ASP A 34 9.64 2.58 -2.80
C ASP A 34 8.95 3.88 -3.21
N GLU A 35 9.37 4.99 -2.64
CA GLU A 35 8.80 6.31 -2.91
C GLU A 35 9.00 6.77 -4.36
N GLY A 36 9.94 6.17 -5.08
CA GLY A 36 10.18 6.48 -6.49
C GLY A 36 9.24 5.76 -7.46
N VAL A 37 8.44 4.82 -6.96
CA VAL A 37 7.49 4.06 -7.78
C VAL A 37 6.15 4.79 -7.80
N SER A 38 5.41 4.72 -8.93
CA SER A 38 4.11 5.38 -9.03
C SER A 38 3.11 4.81 -8.01
N ASP A 39 2.15 5.65 -7.61
CA ASP A 39 1.16 5.29 -6.59
C ASP A 39 0.39 4.03 -6.94
N GLU A 40 -0.08 3.93 -8.18
CA GLU A 40 -0.86 2.78 -8.63
C GLU A 40 -0.08 1.49 -8.58
N VAL A 41 1.19 1.53 -8.97
CA VAL A 41 2.05 0.33 -8.97
C VAL A 41 2.36 -0.08 -7.53
N ARG A 42 2.61 0.88 -6.65
CA ARG A 42 2.81 0.60 -5.22
C ARG A 42 1.59 -0.09 -4.62
N LEU A 43 0.40 0.43 -4.93
CA LEU A 43 -0.86 -0.16 -4.43
C LEU A 43 -1.07 -1.56 -4.99
N SER A 44 -0.81 -1.75 -6.29
CA SER A 44 -0.93 -3.08 -6.92
C SER A 44 -0.02 -4.10 -6.24
N ALA A 45 1.20 -3.72 -5.92
CA ALA A 45 2.13 -4.59 -5.19
C ALA A 45 1.58 -4.94 -3.81
N ALA A 46 1.06 -3.94 -3.09
CA ALA A 46 0.50 -4.15 -1.76
C ALA A 46 -0.73 -5.08 -1.81
N GLU A 47 -1.54 -4.98 -2.86
CA GLU A 47 -2.74 -5.81 -3.02
C GLU A 47 -2.42 -7.30 -3.22
N GLN A 48 -1.24 -7.62 -3.72
CA GLN A 48 -0.84 -9.00 -3.94
C GLN A 48 -0.21 -9.66 -2.72
N LEU A 49 0.24 -8.86 -1.77
CA LEU A 49 0.95 -9.36 -0.58
C LEU A 49 0.08 -10.18 0.38
N PRO A 50 -1.20 -9.86 0.63
CA PRO A 50 -1.98 -10.61 1.62
C PRO A 50 -2.05 -12.12 1.38
N ALA A 51 -2.05 -12.54 0.11
CA ALA A 51 -2.09 -13.95 -0.25
C ALA A 51 -0.74 -14.65 -0.07
N ILE A 52 0.35 -13.88 0.03
CA ILE A 52 1.70 -14.40 0.09
C ILE A 52 2.29 -14.25 1.49
N ASP A 53 2.19 -13.05 2.06
CA ASP A 53 2.77 -12.72 3.35
C ASP A 53 1.96 -11.57 3.99
N PRO A 54 1.01 -11.89 4.87
CA PRO A 54 0.17 -10.86 5.50
C PRO A 54 0.95 -9.81 6.29
N ARG A 55 2.08 -10.16 6.89
CA ARG A 55 2.90 -9.20 7.63
C ARG A 55 3.53 -8.19 6.70
N ALA A 56 4.05 -8.65 5.58
CA ALA A 56 4.60 -7.75 4.57
C ALA A 56 3.50 -6.85 4.00
N ALA A 57 2.29 -7.39 3.84
CA ALA A 57 1.14 -6.61 3.38
C ALA A 57 0.83 -5.46 4.34
N VAL A 58 0.83 -5.72 5.65
CA VAL A 58 0.59 -4.69 6.66
C VAL A 58 1.66 -3.61 6.58
N GLN A 59 2.93 -3.98 6.50
CA GLN A 59 4.03 -3.04 6.39
C GLN A 59 3.92 -2.16 5.14
N ALA A 60 3.62 -2.79 4.00
CA ALA A 60 3.49 -2.09 2.73
C ALA A 60 2.33 -1.10 2.75
N CYS A 61 1.18 -1.51 3.25
CA CYS A 61 0.01 -0.65 3.33
C CYS A 61 0.22 0.52 4.28
N LEU A 62 0.89 0.30 5.42
CA LEU A 62 1.24 1.38 6.34
C LEU A 62 2.19 2.39 5.70
N ALA A 63 3.17 1.91 4.93
CA ALA A 63 4.10 2.79 4.23
C ALA A 63 3.36 3.69 3.24
N ILE A 64 2.40 3.13 2.48
CA ILE A 64 1.61 3.90 1.52
C ILE A 64 0.69 4.88 2.25
N ALA A 65 -0.03 4.43 3.26
CA ALA A 65 -0.98 5.26 3.99
C ALA A 65 -0.29 6.44 4.69
N GLY A 66 0.92 6.24 5.18
CA GLY A 66 1.67 7.28 5.88
C GLY A 66 2.50 8.20 4.99
N ASP A 67 2.55 7.95 3.70
CA ASP A 67 3.35 8.73 2.77
C ASP A 67 2.53 9.91 2.22
N ARG A 68 2.90 11.12 2.63
CA ARG A 68 2.19 12.34 2.22
C ARG A 68 2.30 12.63 0.73
N ALA A 69 3.30 12.07 0.05
CA ALA A 69 3.47 12.24 -1.39
C ALA A 69 2.51 11.39 -2.21
N VAL A 70 1.92 10.36 -1.59
CA VAL A 70 0.95 9.48 -2.25
C VAL A 70 -0.41 10.19 -2.31
N GLY A 71 -1.13 10.01 -3.41
CA GLY A 71 -2.45 10.60 -3.60
C GLY A 71 -3.44 10.13 -2.54
N ASP A 72 -4.39 10.99 -2.20
CA ASP A 72 -5.36 10.76 -1.12
C ASP A 72 -6.12 9.45 -1.29
N GLU A 73 -6.59 9.17 -2.49
CA GLU A 73 -7.39 7.99 -2.75
C GLU A 73 -6.60 6.70 -2.63
N VAL A 74 -5.32 6.72 -3.02
CA VAL A 74 -4.44 5.56 -2.89
C VAL A 74 -4.12 5.30 -1.41
N ARG A 75 -3.89 6.35 -0.64
CA ARG A 75 -3.69 6.23 0.81
C ARG A 75 -4.91 5.60 1.47
N LEU A 76 -6.11 6.04 1.08
CA LEU A 76 -7.36 5.49 1.62
C LEU A 76 -7.52 4.02 1.22
N ALA A 77 -7.22 3.66 -0.02
CA ALA A 77 -7.28 2.27 -0.48
C ALA A 77 -6.34 1.38 0.33
N ALA A 78 -5.14 1.87 0.65
CA ALA A 78 -4.19 1.13 1.48
C ALA A 78 -4.76 0.88 2.88
N VAL A 79 -5.44 1.86 3.47
CA VAL A 79 -6.07 1.71 4.79
C VAL A 79 -7.24 0.73 4.73
N GLU A 80 -8.00 0.73 3.65
CA GLU A 80 -9.08 -0.23 3.48
C GLU A 80 -8.56 -1.67 3.42
N LEU A 81 -7.41 -1.88 2.77
CA LEU A 81 -6.74 -3.18 2.80
C LEU A 81 -6.30 -3.55 4.23
N LEU A 82 -5.76 -2.58 4.96
CA LEU A 82 -5.35 -2.79 6.35
C LEU A 82 -6.51 -3.20 7.23
N ALA A 83 -7.68 -2.61 7.02
CA ALA A 83 -8.86 -2.91 7.83
C ALA A 83 -9.24 -4.39 7.76
N ALA A 84 -9.01 -5.01 6.59
CA ALA A 84 -9.28 -6.43 6.41
C ALA A 84 -8.18 -7.33 6.98
N LEU A 85 -6.95 -6.79 7.16
CA LEU A 85 -5.80 -7.56 7.59
C LEU A 85 -5.49 -7.41 9.08
N ASP A 86 -5.50 -6.18 9.55
CA ASP A 86 -5.10 -5.84 10.92
C ASP A 86 -5.79 -4.54 11.35
N PRO A 87 -6.87 -4.64 12.13
CA PRO A 87 -7.62 -3.45 12.57
C PRO A 87 -6.78 -2.42 13.35
N ARG A 88 -5.76 -2.87 14.08
CA ARG A 88 -4.88 -1.95 14.83
C ARG A 88 -4.02 -1.13 13.88
N ALA A 89 -3.46 -1.79 12.87
CA ALA A 89 -2.67 -1.09 11.86
C ALA A 89 -3.56 -0.16 11.05
N ALA A 90 -4.79 -0.59 10.75
CA ALA A 90 -5.76 0.25 10.05
C ALA A 90 -6.06 1.53 10.85
N ALA A 91 -6.19 1.43 12.17
CA ALA A 91 -6.41 2.60 13.01
C ALA A 91 -5.24 3.58 12.91
N GLN A 92 -4.00 3.09 12.88
CA GLN A 92 -2.82 3.94 12.71
C GLN A 92 -2.85 4.66 11.36
N GLY A 93 -3.17 3.94 10.30
CA GLY A 93 -3.26 4.51 8.95
C GLY A 93 -4.38 5.54 8.85
N CYS A 94 -5.52 5.25 9.45
CA CYS A 94 -6.65 6.18 9.48
C CYS A 94 -6.30 7.48 10.19
N LEU A 95 -5.61 7.37 11.33
CA LEU A 95 -5.18 8.55 12.08
C LEU A 95 -4.20 9.40 11.28
N ALA A 96 -3.27 8.75 10.57
CA ALA A 96 -2.32 9.48 9.74
C ALA A 96 -3.04 10.30 8.66
N ILE A 97 -4.05 9.74 8.01
CA ILE A 97 -4.82 10.43 6.99
C ILE A 97 -5.70 11.52 7.60
N ALA A 98 -6.43 11.19 8.66
CA ALA A 98 -7.36 12.12 9.29
C ALA A 98 -6.65 13.34 9.89
N SER A 99 -5.40 13.17 10.30
CA SER A 99 -4.59 14.25 10.90
C SER A 99 -3.79 15.04 9.88
N ASP A 100 -3.84 14.67 8.61
CA ASP A 100 -3.06 15.33 7.57
C ASP A 100 -3.90 16.41 6.88
N ASP A 101 -3.60 17.66 7.16
CA ASP A 101 -4.34 18.81 6.63
C ASP A 101 -4.24 18.93 5.11
N SER A 102 -3.24 18.30 4.48
CA SER A 102 -3.09 18.33 3.02
C SER A 102 -4.05 17.37 2.31
N VAL A 103 -4.66 16.44 3.06
CA VAL A 103 -5.64 15.50 2.51
C VAL A 103 -7.01 16.19 2.40
N GLY A 104 -7.72 15.91 1.32
CA GLY A 104 -9.05 16.48 1.11
C GLY A 104 -10.04 16.05 2.20
N ASP A 105 -11.01 16.91 2.47
CA ASP A 105 -11.98 16.71 3.56
C ASP A 105 -12.76 15.41 3.43
N GLU A 106 -13.13 15.04 2.22
CA GLU A 106 -13.92 13.82 1.99
C GLU A 106 -13.11 12.56 2.34
N VAL A 107 -11.83 12.54 1.99
CA VAL A 107 -10.97 11.39 2.29
C VAL A 107 -10.66 11.33 3.77
N ARG A 108 -10.43 12.48 4.42
CA ARG A 108 -10.21 12.52 5.87
C ARG A 108 -11.44 11.99 6.62
N LEU A 109 -12.64 12.37 6.16
CA LEU A 109 -13.89 11.88 6.75
C LEU A 109 -14.04 10.38 6.55
N ALA A 110 -13.76 9.89 5.35
CA ALA A 110 -13.84 8.46 5.05
C ALA A 110 -12.86 7.67 5.93
N ALA A 111 -11.65 8.16 6.10
CA ALA A 111 -10.65 7.52 6.96
C ALA A 111 -11.13 7.48 8.41
N ALA A 112 -11.67 8.57 8.92
CA ALA A 112 -12.22 8.61 10.28
C ALA A 112 -13.37 7.63 10.46
N GLY A 113 -14.18 7.44 9.41
CA GLY A 113 -15.30 6.51 9.43
C GLY A 113 -14.87 5.04 9.50
N LEU A 114 -13.62 4.73 9.15
CA LEU A 114 -13.09 3.37 9.26
C LEU A 114 -12.62 3.03 10.67
N LEU A 115 -12.48 4.04 11.51
CA LEU A 115 -12.15 3.82 12.91
C LEU A 115 -13.35 3.27 13.67
#